data_816ef6b2bf06af76ae42bef4788d8e85
#
_entry.id   816ef6b2bf06af76ae42bef4788d8e85
#
_cell.length_a   1.000
_cell.length_b   1.000
_cell.length_c   1.000
_cell.angle_alpha   90.00
_cell.angle_beta   90.00
_cell.angle_gamma   90.00
#
_symmetry.space_group_name_H-M   'P 1'
#
loop_
_entity.id
_entity.type
_entity.pdbx_description
1 polymer ?
#
loop_
_entity_poly.entity_id
_entity_poly.type
_entity_poly.pdbx_seq_one_letter_code
_entity_poly.pdbx_strand_id
1 'polypeptide(L)'
;DLHKEYRRQRQMCIRDRGKSGHPYNMMYGIDDSYDGVLYLGYHAPAGDPNFSISHTSTGNSLYIHLNGKVMSECMLNSYTAASHHVPVLFLSGDEEICRQAKELIPGITTVETKHGVGAATWCKAKGKVISEIREGVKKAVAGQKKECQVALPEHFTYEVTYKDWKKAYTMSFYPGMQKVDTFTNKLETDRWMDIVTAHCFVVY
;
A
#
# COMPACT_ATOMS: atom_id res chain seq x y z
N ASP A 1 -5.64 -3.62 -34.53
CA ASP A 1 -5.89 -4.70 -33.58
C ASP A 1 -7.25 -4.48 -32.89
N LEU A 2 -8.34 -4.90 -33.57
CA LEU A 2 -9.75 -4.74 -33.17
C LEU A 2 -10.04 -5.32 -31.76
N HIS A 3 -9.28 -6.32 -31.32
CA HIS A 3 -9.43 -6.90 -29.98
C HIS A 3 -8.94 -5.99 -28.85
N LYS A 4 -7.95 -5.13 -29.09
CA LYS A 4 -7.47 -4.15 -28.11
C LYS A 4 -8.43 -2.98 -27.93
N GLU A 5 -9.00 -2.48 -29.02
CA GLU A 5 -9.98 -1.39 -28.95
C GLU A 5 -11.31 -1.84 -28.36
N TYR A 6 -11.77 -3.04 -28.70
CA TYR A 6 -12.99 -3.61 -28.13
C TYR A 6 -12.90 -3.84 -26.61
N ARG A 7 -11.74 -4.21 -26.09
CA ARG A 7 -11.50 -4.28 -24.64
C ARG A 7 -11.49 -2.90 -23.98
N ARG A 8 -11.00 -1.88 -24.64
CA ARG A 8 -11.00 -0.49 -24.14
C ARG A 8 -12.42 0.07 -24.11
N GLN A 9 -13.22 -0.12 -25.16
CA GLN A 9 -14.60 0.32 -25.21
C GLN A 9 -15.50 -0.34 -24.15
N ARG A 10 -15.24 -1.60 -23.79
CA ARG A 10 -16.00 -2.29 -22.75
C ARG A 10 -15.77 -1.77 -21.34
N GLN A 11 -14.68 -1.08 -21.08
CA GLN A 11 -14.30 -0.66 -19.73
C GLN A 11 -14.82 0.74 -19.38
N MET A 12 -15.32 1.51 -20.32
CA MET A 12 -15.87 2.87 -20.16
C MET A 12 -15.06 3.79 -19.21
N CYS A 13 -13.83 3.44 -18.89
CA CYS A 13 -12.96 4.11 -17.92
C CYS A 13 -11.50 3.95 -18.32
N ILE A 14 -10.67 4.83 -17.78
CA ILE A 14 -9.22 4.81 -17.95
C ILE A 14 -8.66 3.56 -17.28
N ARG A 15 -7.81 2.84 -17.99
CA ARG A 15 -7.02 1.74 -17.47
C ARG A 15 -5.57 2.00 -17.68
N ASP A 16 -4.88 2.36 -16.61
CA ASP A 16 -3.45 2.58 -16.61
C ASP A 16 -2.69 1.30 -16.23
N ARG A 17 -1.45 1.23 -16.63
CA ARG A 17 -0.57 0.11 -16.33
C ARG A 17 0.82 0.61 -15.95
N GLY A 18 1.37 -0.03 -14.93
CA GLY A 18 2.75 0.15 -14.50
C GLY A 18 2.95 1.32 -13.56
N LYS A 19 4.21 1.56 -13.24
CA LYS A 19 4.66 2.62 -12.36
C LYS A 19 5.15 3.78 -13.20
N SER A 20 4.60 4.96 -13.00
CA SER A 20 4.91 6.16 -13.79
C SER A 20 6.26 6.80 -13.40
N GLY A 21 6.85 6.42 -12.27
CA GLY A 21 7.97 7.14 -11.62
C GLY A 21 7.53 8.35 -10.79
N HIS A 22 6.24 8.64 -10.73
CA HIS A 22 5.70 9.66 -9.83
C HIS A 22 5.76 9.18 -8.37
N PRO A 23 5.97 10.06 -7.37
CA PRO A 23 5.96 9.69 -5.96
C PRO A 23 4.73 8.92 -5.48
N TYR A 24 3.56 9.16 -6.05
CA TYR A 24 2.33 8.40 -5.75
C TYR A 24 2.35 6.96 -6.27
N ASN A 25 3.34 6.58 -7.08
CA ASN A 25 3.54 5.21 -7.57
C ASN A 25 2.27 4.58 -8.14
N MET A 26 1.73 3.53 -7.47
CA MET A 26 0.49 2.87 -7.88
C MET A 26 -0.77 3.74 -7.75
N MET A 27 -0.71 4.81 -6.97
CA MET A 27 -1.80 5.76 -6.77
C MET A 27 -1.73 6.96 -7.73
N TYR A 28 -0.80 6.96 -8.69
CA TYR A 28 -0.72 8.03 -9.67
C TYR A 28 -2.02 8.19 -10.44
N GLY A 29 -2.48 9.44 -10.57
CA GLY A 29 -3.76 9.77 -11.20
C GLY A 29 -4.94 9.85 -10.23
N ILE A 30 -4.74 9.60 -8.93
CA ILE A 30 -5.79 9.82 -7.93
C ILE A 30 -6.02 11.32 -7.75
N ASP A 31 -7.30 11.70 -7.65
CA ASP A 31 -7.77 13.04 -7.30
C ASP A 31 -9.11 12.94 -6.54
N ASP A 32 -9.67 14.05 -6.13
CA ASP A 32 -10.90 14.14 -5.33
C ASP A 32 -12.19 13.78 -6.08
N SER A 33 -12.12 13.51 -7.38
CA SER A 33 -13.26 13.06 -8.19
C SER A 33 -13.60 11.58 -8.02
N TYR A 34 -12.70 10.80 -7.41
CA TYR A 34 -12.91 9.36 -7.21
C TYR A 34 -13.85 9.08 -6.03
N ASP A 35 -14.80 8.20 -6.24
CA ASP A 35 -15.74 7.74 -5.21
C ASP A 35 -15.14 6.80 -4.15
N GLY A 36 -14.00 6.19 -4.44
CA GLY A 36 -13.30 5.28 -3.55
C GLY A 36 -12.26 4.42 -4.25
N VAL A 37 -11.39 3.80 -3.45
CA VAL A 37 -10.30 2.95 -3.90
C VAL A 37 -10.57 1.50 -3.51
N LEU A 38 -10.20 0.58 -4.39
CA LEU A 38 -10.25 -0.86 -4.18
C LEU A 38 -8.85 -1.46 -4.37
N TYR A 39 -8.32 -2.13 -3.35
CA TYR A 39 -7.00 -2.78 -3.40
C TYR A 39 -7.13 -4.27 -3.69
N LEU A 40 -6.44 -4.74 -4.73
CA LEU A 40 -6.49 -6.14 -5.15
C LEU A 40 -5.10 -6.78 -5.10
N GLY A 41 -5.00 -7.89 -4.36
CA GLY A 41 -3.78 -8.68 -4.32
C GLY A 41 -2.66 -8.10 -3.45
N TYR A 42 -3.00 -7.33 -2.42
CA TYR A 42 -2.05 -6.78 -1.46
C TYR A 42 -1.46 -7.87 -0.56
N HIS A 43 -0.38 -7.57 0.11
CA HIS A 43 0.39 -8.53 0.90
C HIS A 43 1.01 -7.87 2.14
N ALA A 44 1.50 -8.71 3.05
CA ALA A 44 2.19 -8.32 4.27
C ALA A 44 3.40 -7.40 4.01
N PRO A 45 3.69 -6.46 4.91
CA PRO A 45 4.79 -5.51 4.79
C PRO A 45 6.16 -6.16 4.93
N ALA A 46 7.21 -5.38 4.63
CA ALA A 46 8.59 -5.76 4.93
C ALA A 46 8.76 -6.09 6.41
N GLY A 47 9.47 -7.19 6.70
CA GLY A 47 9.75 -7.67 8.05
C GLY A 47 8.67 -8.59 8.63
N ASP A 48 7.56 -8.83 7.95
CA ASP A 48 6.60 -9.85 8.39
C ASP A 48 7.17 -11.26 8.18
N PRO A 49 7.26 -12.10 9.24
CA PRO A 49 7.87 -13.41 9.16
C PRO A 49 6.92 -14.50 8.61
N ASN A 50 5.64 -14.19 8.48
CA ASN A 50 4.60 -15.18 8.18
C ASN A 50 4.21 -15.24 6.73
N PHE A 51 4.90 -14.49 5.84
CA PHE A 51 4.57 -14.51 4.43
C PHE A 51 5.82 -14.46 3.55
N SER A 52 5.94 -15.42 2.62
CA SER A 52 7.15 -15.65 1.82
C SER A 52 7.56 -14.51 0.89
N ILE A 53 6.63 -13.63 0.54
CA ILE A 53 6.87 -12.47 -0.31
C ILE A 53 6.69 -11.13 0.41
N SER A 54 6.77 -11.12 1.75
CA SER A 54 6.67 -9.89 2.54
C SER A 54 7.69 -8.86 2.10
N HIS A 55 7.22 -7.69 1.69
CA HIS A 55 8.06 -6.55 1.34
C HIS A 55 7.23 -5.26 1.36
N THR A 56 7.88 -4.12 1.31
CA THR A 56 7.22 -2.83 1.08
C THR A 56 7.95 -2.15 -0.07
N SER A 57 7.30 -2.12 -1.22
CA SER A 57 7.76 -1.57 -2.50
C SER A 57 8.97 -2.28 -3.12
N THR A 58 9.95 -2.70 -2.32
CA THR A 58 11.13 -3.48 -2.74
C THR A 58 11.57 -4.46 -1.65
N GLY A 59 12.46 -5.38 -2.02
CA GLY A 59 13.12 -6.29 -1.08
C GLY A 59 14.33 -5.69 -0.34
N ASN A 60 14.67 -4.42 -0.53
CA ASN A 60 15.90 -3.79 0.00
C ASN A 60 15.78 -3.38 1.47
N SER A 61 14.57 -3.10 1.93
CA SER A 61 14.32 -2.71 3.31
C SER A 61 14.04 -3.93 4.19
N LEU A 62 14.54 -3.90 5.42
CA LEU A 62 14.20 -4.88 6.45
C LEU A 62 12.88 -4.48 7.11
N TYR A 63 12.76 -3.22 7.52
CA TYR A 63 11.54 -2.62 8.05
C TYR A 63 11.36 -1.22 7.48
N ILE A 64 10.12 -0.81 7.36
CA ILE A 64 9.74 0.60 7.15
C ILE A 64 8.67 0.91 8.19
N HIS A 65 8.86 1.99 8.94
CA HIS A 65 7.90 2.45 9.92
C HIS A 65 7.38 3.84 9.55
N LEU A 66 6.12 4.06 9.84
CA LEU A 66 5.49 5.37 9.77
C LEU A 66 4.75 5.62 11.09
N ASN A 67 5.15 6.68 11.80
CA ASN A 67 4.64 7.01 13.14
C ASN A 67 4.70 5.81 14.11
N GLY A 68 5.83 5.06 14.09
CA GLY A 68 6.07 3.90 14.94
C GLY A 68 5.34 2.60 14.53
N LYS A 69 4.52 2.62 13.48
CA LYS A 69 3.83 1.42 12.96
C LYS A 69 4.54 0.90 11.72
N VAL A 70 4.60 -0.43 11.57
CA VAL A 70 5.15 -1.05 10.35
C VAL A 70 4.30 -0.64 9.15
N MET A 71 4.94 0.01 8.18
CA MET A 71 4.30 0.55 7.00
C MET A 71 4.23 -0.50 5.89
N SER A 72 3.02 -0.90 5.53
CA SER A 72 2.72 -1.67 4.32
C SER A 72 2.44 -0.73 3.13
N GLU A 73 2.45 -1.28 1.92
CA GLU A 73 1.96 -0.55 0.73
C GLU A 73 0.48 -0.14 0.87
N CYS A 74 -0.31 -0.93 1.61
CA CYS A 74 -1.68 -0.57 1.95
C CYS A 74 -1.73 0.72 2.76
N MET A 75 -0.90 0.87 3.80
CA MET A 75 -0.84 2.09 4.60
C MET A 75 -0.37 3.28 3.77
N LEU A 76 0.71 3.12 2.99
CA LEU A 76 1.26 4.16 2.11
C LEU A 76 0.19 4.68 1.13
N ASN A 77 -0.49 3.75 0.45
CA ASN A 77 -1.50 4.09 -0.54
C ASN A 77 -2.78 4.65 0.09
N SER A 78 -3.14 4.19 1.30
CA SER A 78 -4.32 4.69 2.03
C SER A 78 -4.13 6.13 2.51
N TYR A 79 -2.93 6.51 2.96
CA TYR A 79 -2.65 7.91 3.26
C TYR A 79 -2.56 8.78 2.01
N THR A 80 -2.11 8.22 0.88
CA THR A 80 -2.19 8.92 -0.42
C THR A 80 -3.65 9.15 -0.82
N ALA A 81 -4.53 8.15 -0.67
CA ALA A 81 -5.97 8.33 -0.90
C ALA A 81 -6.58 9.38 0.06
N ALA A 82 -6.20 9.33 1.34
CA ALA A 82 -6.66 10.27 2.36
C ALA A 82 -6.25 11.73 2.05
N SER A 83 -5.06 11.95 1.48
CA SER A 83 -4.61 13.29 1.07
C SER A 83 -5.45 13.91 -0.05
N HIS A 84 -6.25 13.09 -0.74
CA HIS A 84 -7.26 13.49 -1.72
C HIS A 84 -8.70 13.27 -1.25
N HIS A 85 -8.91 13.00 0.06
CA HIS A 85 -10.23 12.76 0.64
C HIS A 85 -10.99 11.55 0.04
N VAL A 86 -10.29 10.62 -0.59
CA VAL A 86 -10.87 9.43 -1.23
C VAL A 86 -10.88 8.25 -0.24
N PRO A 87 -12.04 7.64 0.04
CA PRO A 87 -12.14 6.51 0.96
C PRO A 87 -11.57 5.22 0.36
N VAL A 88 -11.03 4.34 1.21
CA VAL A 88 -10.55 3.01 0.80
C VAL A 88 -11.59 1.97 1.19
N LEU A 89 -12.34 1.47 0.21
CA LEU A 89 -13.56 0.69 0.43
C LEU A 89 -13.30 -0.80 0.59
N PHE A 90 -12.28 -1.33 -0.10
CA PHE A 90 -12.07 -2.76 -0.22
C PHE A 90 -10.59 -3.12 -0.31
N LEU A 91 -10.22 -4.25 0.29
CA LEU A 91 -8.92 -4.86 0.09
C LEU A 91 -9.05 -6.39 -0.02
N SER A 92 -8.34 -6.99 -0.99
CA SER A 92 -8.04 -8.42 -0.99
C SER A 92 -6.55 -8.66 -0.90
N GLY A 93 -6.14 -9.62 -0.07
CA GLY A 93 -4.74 -9.89 0.15
C GLY A 93 -4.50 -11.13 1.01
N ASP A 94 -3.33 -11.22 1.60
CA ASP A 94 -3.06 -12.22 2.63
C ASP A 94 -3.73 -11.85 3.97
N GLU A 95 -3.66 -12.76 4.93
CA GLU A 95 -4.27 -12.61 6.25
C GLU A 95 -3.75 -11.37 6.98
N GLU A 96 -2.43 -11.17 6.98
CA GLU A 96 -1.80 -10.08 7.73
C GLU A 96 -2.17 -8.70 7.16
N ILE A 97 -2.15 -8.55 5.85
CA ILE A 97 -2.53 -7.26 5.26
C ILE A 97 -4.02 -6.98 5.45
N CYS A 98 -4.88 -8.01 5.47
CA CYS A 98 -6.29 -7.85 5.78
C CYS A 98 -6.50 -7.40 7.24
N ARG A 99 -5.68 -7.90 8.18
CA ARG A 99 -5.69 -7.48 9.59
C ARG A 99 -5.25 -6.03 9.72
N GLN A 100 -4.10 -5.66 9.15
CA GLN A 100 -3.59 -4.29 9.18
C GLN A 100 -4.55 -3.28 8.52
N ALA A 101 -5.18 -3.66 7.41
CA ALA A 101 -6.15 -2.81 6.74
C ALA A 101 -7.35 -2.50 7.65
N LYS A 102 -7.87 -3.49 8.39
CA LYS A 102 -8.97 -3.27 9.34
C LYS A 102 -8.58 -2.42 10.54
N GLU A 103 -7.34 -2.53 11.01
CA GLU A 103 -6.81 -1.68 12.08
C GLU A 103 -6.66 -0.22 11.65
N LEU A 104 -6.26 0.01 10.40
CA LEU A 104 -6.14 1.35 9.84
C LEU A 104 -7.49 1.94 9.45
N ILE A 105 -8.40 1.13 8.93
CA ILE A 105 -9.67 1.52 8.32
C ILE A 105 -10.79 0.61 8.84
N PRO A 106 -11.42 0.93 9.97
CA PRO A 106 -12.41 0.04 10.61
C PRO A 106 -13.60 -0.35 9.69
N GLY A 107 -14.00 0.52 8.77
CA GLY A 107 -15.11 0.29 7.84
C GLY A 107 -14.74 -0.51 6.58
N ILE A 108 -13.47 -0.82 6.35
CA ILE A 108 -13.03 -1.50 5.13
C ILE A 108 -13.58 -2.92 5.02
N THR A 109 -14.02 -3.29 3.83
CA THR A 109 -14.34 -4.69 3.52
C THR A 109 -13.07 -5.41 3.06
N THR A 110 -12.70 -6.52 3.70
CA THR A 110 -11.52 -7.29 3.32
C THR A 110 -11.88 -8.71 2.88
N VAL A 111 -11.09 -9.26 1.96
CA VAL A 111 -11.14 -10.67 1.54
C VAL A 111 -9.74 -11.27 1.65
N GLU A 112 -9.59 -12.13 2.64
CA GLU A 112 -8.37 -12.94 2.78
C GLU A 112 -8.34 -14.04 1.71
N THR A 113 -7.26 -14.08 0.94
CA THR A 113 -7.07 -15.03 -0.15
C THR A 113 -6.09 -16.15 0.18
N LYS A 114 -5.22 -15.92 1.15
CA LYS A 114 -4.13 -16.82 1.55
C LYS A 114 -3.60 -16.41 2.92
N HIS A 115 -2.92 -17.35 3.59
CA HIS A 115 -2.08 -17.05 4.74
C HIS A 115 -0.70 -17.69 4.60
N GLY A 116 0.29 -17.11 5.26
CA GLY A 116 1.66 -17.59 5.25
C GLY A 116 1.98 -18.49 6.44
N VAL A 117 2.89 -19.43 6.21
CA VAL A 117 3.49 -20.26 7.27
C VAL A 117 5.00 -20.33 6.98
N GLY A 118 5.77 -19.44 7.57
CA GLY A 118 7.19 -19.26 7.23
C GLY A 118 7.36 -18.96 5.74
N ALA A 119 8.14 -19.76 5.02
CA ALA A 119 8.36 -19.63 3.59
C ALA A 119 7.26 -20.27 2.71
N ALA A 120 6.23 -20.89 3.31
CA ALA A 120 5.13 -21.53 2.61
C ALA A 120 3.87 -20.64 2.63
N THR A 121 2.93 -20.94 1.73
CA THR A 121 1.65 -20.20 1.64
C THR A 121 0.49 -21.15 1.43
N TRP A 122 -0.54 -21.02 2.23
CA TRP A 122 -1.82 -21.70 2.04
C TRP A 122 -2.77 -20.78 1.28
N CYS A 123 -3.22 -21.21 0.11
CA CYS A 123 -4.08 -20.42 -0.75
C CYS A 123 -5.50 -21.01 -0.78
N LYS A 124 -6.51 -20.16 -0.73
CA LYS A 124 -7.89 -20.56 -1.07
C LYS A 124 -7.99 -20.95 -2.54
N ALA A 125 -8.91 -21.85 -2.87
CA ALA A 125 -9.17 -22.24 -4.26
C ALA A 125 -9.58 -21.01 -5.10
N LYS A 126 -9.05 -20.91 -6.33
CA LYS A 126 -9.25 -19.74 -7.22
C LYS A 126 -10.72 -19.35 -7.41
N GLY A 127 -11.59 -20.32 -7.63
CA GLY A 127 -13.04 -20.06 -7.83
C GLY A 127 -13.69 -19.43 -6.60
N LYS A 128 -13.32 -19.89 -5.40
CA LYS A 128 -13.78 -19.33 -4.12
C LYS A 128 -13.29 -17.89 -3.95
N VAL A 129 -12.02 -17.63 -4.19
CA VAL A 129 -11.43 -16.28 -4.09
C VAL A 129 -12.14 -15.29 -5.01
N ILE A 130 -12.36 -15.67 -6.28
CA ILE A 130 -13.05 -14.80 -7.25
C ILE A 130 -14.49 -14.49 -6.79
N SER A 131 -15.20 -15.48 -6.27
CA SER A 131 -16.56 -15.29 -5.74
C SER A 131 -16.56 -14.36 -4.53
N GLU A 132 -15.68 -14.60 -3.54
CA GLU A 132 -15.57 -13.79 -2.32
C GLU A 132 -15.19 -12.34 -2.65
N ILE A 133 -14.23 -12.10 -3.55
CA ILE A 133 -13.86 -10.76 -4.02
C ILE A 133 -15.06 -10.05 -4.68
N ARG A 134 -15.77 -10.74 -5.56
CA ARG A 134 -16.95 -10.16 -6.25
C ARG A 134 -18.02 -9.71 -5.27
N GLU A 135 -18.38 -10.56 -4.31
CA GLU A 135 -19.37 -10.22 -3.29
C GLU A 135 -18.85 -9.17 -2.31
N GLY A 136 -17.60 -9.24 -1.92
CA GLY A 136 -16.96 -8.24 -1.06
C GLY A 136 -16.93 -6.84 -1.70
N VAL A 137 -16.60 -6.74 -2.97
CA VAL A 137 -16.63 -5.45 -3.71
C VAL A 137 -18.05 -4.91 -3.81
N LYS A 138 -19.05 -5.74 -4.13
CA LYS A 138 -20.47 -5.30 -4.14
C LYS A 138 -20.88 -4.71 -2.78
N LYS A 139 -20.54 -5.41 -1.69
CA LYS A 139 -20.80 -4.95 -0.32
C LYS A 139 -20.10 -3.64 -0.02
N ALA A 140 -18.82 -3.54 -0.35
CA ALA A 140 -18.01 -2.34 -0.10
C ALA A 140 -18.54 -1.10 -0.80
N VAL A 141 -18.91 -1.23 -2.08
CA VAL A 141 -19.44 -0.11 -2.88
C VAL A 141 -20.84 0.33 -2.43
N ALA A 142 -21.65 -0.60 -1.94
CA ALA A 142 -23.00 -0.31 -1.40
C ALA A 142 -22.98 0.18 0.05
N GLY A 143 -21.82 0.07 0.75
CA GLY A 143 -21.67 0.40 2.15
C GLY A 143 -21.49 1.89 2.45
N GLN A 144 -21.26 2.21 3.74
CA GLN A 144 -21.05 3.57 4.18
C GLN A 144 -19.59 4.04 3.94
N LYS A 145 -19.39 4.83 2.91
CA LYS A 145 -18.06 5.34 2.52
C LYS A 145 -17.37 6.16 3.61
N LYS A 146 -18.11 6.84 4.49
CA LYS A 146 -17.55 7.64 5.59
C LYS A 146 -16.73 6.82 6.58
N GLU A 147 -17.13 5.58 6.86
CA GLU A 147 -16.41 4.68 7.77
C GLU A 147 -15.10 4.16 7.16
N CYS A 148 -14.92 4.35 5.86
CA CYS A 148 -13.74 3.96 5.09
C CYS A 148 -12.77 5.14 4.85
N GLN A 149 -13.03 6.31 5.42
CA GLN A 149 -12.10 7.44 5.39
C GLN A 149 -10.95 7.19 6.36
N VAL A 150 -9.74 7.47 5.88
CA VAL A 150 -8.52 7.43 6.70
C VAL A 150 -8.19 8.83 7.17
N ALA A 151 -7.96 8.99 8.46
CA ALA A 151 -7.46 10.25 8.99
C ALA A 151 -5.98 10.40 8.63
N LEU A 152 -5.65 11.45 7.89
CA LEU A 152 -4.26 11.77 7.58
C LEU A 152 -3.61 12.41 8.83
N PRO A 153 -2.48 11.87 9.34
CA PRO A 153 -1.73 12.50 10.43
C PRO A 153 -1.26 13.91 10.06
N GLU A 154 -1.17 14.79 11.04
CA GLU A 154 -0.62 16.14 10.86
C GLU A 154 0.92 16.13 10.82
N HIS A 155 1.54 15.11 11.45
CA HIS A 155 2.99 14.94 11.50
C HIS A 155 3.37 13.51 11.16
N PHE A 156 4.47 13.36 10.44
CA PHE A 156 4.99 12.07 9.97
C PHE A 156 6.42 11.87 10.46
N THR A 157 6.66 10.75 11.13
CA THR A 157 7.97 10.18 11.40
C THR A 157 8.13 8.94 10.53
N TYR A 158 8.95 9.03 9.50
CA TYR A 158 9.21 7.97 8.54
C TYR A 158 10.58 7.37 8.76
N GLU A 159 10.67 6.07 9.02
CA GLU A 159 11.91 5.37 9.30
C GLU A 159 12.09 4.21 8.34
N VAL A 160 13.30 4.08 7.76
CA VAL A 160 13.68 2.97 6.90
C VAL A 160 14.88 2.27 7.50
N THR A 161 14.73 0.98 7.82
CA THR A 161 15.82 0.08 8.19
C THR A 161 16.19 -0.77 6.97
N TYR A 162 17.40 -0.63 6.50
CA TYR A 162 17.92 -1.31 5.31
C TYR A 162 18.55 -2.66 5.65
N LYS A 163 18.58 -3.57 4.69
CA LYS A 163 19.33 -4.83 4.78
C LYS A 163 20.83 -4.63 4.56
N ASP A 164 21.21 -3.54 3.90
CA ASP A 164 22.60 -3.18 3.58
C ASP A 164 22.95 -1.82 4.18
N TRP A 165 23.98 -1.79 5.03
CA TRP A 165 24.46 -0.57 5.66
C TRP A 165 25.02 0.46 4.67
N LYS A 166 25.57 0.02 3.50
CA LYS A 166 26.05 0.93 2.46
C LYS A 166 24.88 1.69 1.84
N LYS A 167 23.77 1.00 1.61
CA LYS A 167 22.51 1.63 1.16
C LYS A 167 22.03 2.64 2.19
N ALA A 168 21.99 2.26 3.48
CA ALA A 168 21.62 3.16 4.57
C ALA A 168 22.51 4.42 4.59
N TYR A 169 23.82 4.24 4.46
CA TYR A 169 24.76 5.36 4.41
C TYR A 169 24.47 6.29 3.24
N THR A 170 24.33 5.75 2.02
CA THR A 170 24.05 6.56 0.83
C THR A 170 22.73 7.32 0.97
N MET A 171 21.67 6.66 1.47
CA MET A 171 20.35 7.27 1.60
C MET A 171 20.26 8.27 2.75
N SER A 172 21.18 8.27 3.70
CA SER A 172 21.25 9.30 4.75
C SER A 172 21.56 10.71 4.21
N PHE A 173 22.02 10.82 2.96
CA PHE A 173 22.25 12.12 2.28
C PHE A 173 21.00 12.65 1.54
N TYR A 174 19.89 11.88 1.54
CA TYR A 174 18.64 12.41 1.00
C TYR A 174 18.22 13.66 1.81
N PRO A 175 17.77 14.74 1.17
CA PRO A 175 17.42 15.99 1.86
C PRO A 175 16.41 15.76 3.00
N GLY A 176 16.75 16.22 4.20
CA GLY A 176 15.91 16.05 5.40
C GLY A 176 16.07 14.70 6.12
N MET A 177 16.75 13.74 5.52
CA MET A 177 16.99 12.44 6.15
C MET A 177 18.06 12.55 7.24
N GLN A 178 17.80 11.91 8.37
CA GLN A 178 18.68 11.83 9.52
C GLN A 178 19.13 10.39 9.74
N LYS A 179 20.41 10.17 9.97
CA LYS A 179 20.92 8.86 10.33
C LYS A 179 20.58 8.56 11.80
N VAL A 180 19.86 7.46 12.06
CA VAL A 180 19.53 6.98 13.41
C VAL A 180 20.61 6.02 13.91
N ASP A 181 20.95 5.01 13.09
CA ASP A 181 22.01 4.05 13.37
C ASP A 181 22.71 3.60 12.08
N THR A 182 23.44 2.48 12.11
CA THR A 182 24.17 1.95 10.95
C THR A 182 23.27 1.54 9.80
N PHE A 183 22.03 1.10 10.07
CA PHE A 183 21.10 0.54 9.10
C PHE A 183 19.84 1.37 8.94
N THR A 184 19.58 2.33 9.84
CA THR A 184 18.30 3.04 9.93
C THR A 184 18.47 4.53 9.70
N ASN A 185 17.64 5.06 8.82
CA ASN A 185 17.46 6.49 8.58
C ASN A 185 16.04 6.93 8.90
N LYS A 186 15.88 8.20 9.31
CA LYS A 186 14.61 8.81 9.69
C LYS A 186 14.39 10.13 8.96
N LEU A 187 13.14 10.38 8.55
CA LEU A 187 12.66 11.68 8.04
C LEU A 187 11.46 12.13 8.87
N GLU A 188 11.42 13.38 9.28
CA GLU A 188 10.29 14.01 9.95
C GLU A 188 9.76 15.17 9.11
N THR A 189 8.44 15.23 8.92
CA THR A 189 7.77 16.27 8.14
C THR A 189 6.27 16.31 8.44
N ASP A 190 5.64 17.46 8.16
CA ASP A 190 4.18 17.65 8.26
C ASP A 190 3.49 17.47 6.89
N ARG A 191 4.25 17.14 5.82
CA ARG A 191 3.75 17.07 4.47
C ARG A 191 3.78 15.64 3.92
N TRP A 192 2.62 15.10 3.60
CA TRP A 192 2.51 13.75 3.01
C TRP A 192 3.33 13.59 1.72
N MET A 193 3.38 14.62 0.88
CA MET A 193 4.16 14.59 -0.37
C MET A 193 5.65 14.36 -0.12
N ASP A 194 6.22 14.86 0.98
CA ASP A 194 7.63 14.65 1.30
C ASP A 194 7.88 13.17 1.64
N ILE A 195 6.93 12.50 2.33
CA ILE A 195 7.02 11.08 2.65
C ILE A 195 7.00 10.22 1.38
N VAL A 196 6.02 10.41 0.49
CA VAL A 196 5.93 9.60 -0.74
C VAL A 196 7.09 9.88 -1.69
N THR A 197 7.60 11.12 -1.70
CA THR A 197 8.79 11.49 -2.47
C THR A 197 10.03 10.82 -1.90
N ALA A 198 10.26 10.94 -0.59
CA ALA A 198 11.38 10.24 0.07
C ALA A 198 11.31 8.74 -0.21
N HIS A 199 10.14 8.12 0.03
CA HIS A 199 9.93 6.69 -0.22
C HIS A 199 10.30 6.29 -1.66
N CYS A 200 9.91 7.09 -2.65
CA CYS A 200 10.22 6.84 -4.06
C CYS A 200 11.73 6.79 -4.33
N PHE A 201 12.54 7.60 -3.65
CA PHE A 201 13.98 7.68 -3.88
C PHE A 201 14.82 6.78 -2.95
N VAL A 202 14.43 6.66 -1.68
CA VAL A 202 15.30 6.01 -0.68
C VAL A 202 15.08 4.50 -0.60
N VAL A 203 13.93 3.98 -1.03
CA VAL A 203 13.60 2.56 -0.92
C VAL A 203 14.03 1.78 -2.18
N TYR A 204 13.99 2.38 -3.37
CA TYR A 204 14.43 1.79 -4.64
C TYR A 204 15.94 2.00 -4.90
#